data_2cb15ffd3d1fe811b68247219f2b740f
#
_entry.id   2cb15ffd3d1fe811b68247219f2b740f
#
_cell.length_a   1.000
_cell.length_b   1.000
_cell.length_c   1.000
_cell.angle_alpha   90.00
_cell.angle_beta   90.00
_cell.angle_gamma   90.00
#
_symmetry.space_group_name_H-M   'P 1'
#
loop_
_entity.id
_entity.type
_entity.pdbx_description
1 polymer ?
#
loop_
_entity_poly.entity_id
_entity_poly.type
_entity_poly.pdbx_seq_one_letter_code
_entity_poly.pdbx_strand_id
1 'polypeptide(L)'
;EKFGFVLHHNVDKNLLVGGSAVPAFGGGEVKEPIEIFLSGRAIKEYKGVKIPIDEIAVESAKEWLKENIHAIDPERHVRIHTYIRPGSVDLVDIYMRQLKEGVPLSNDTSFGVGYAPFDDLENVVYHIEKRLNDRELKKNHPEIGEDIKVMGVRVGEKIKITIACAFVDRFVKDVNDYVEKRENVRKIAYDVAKRFTDREVEIDINTGDDTENANVYITVTGTSAEAGDDGEVGRGNRVNGLITPYRPMSLEAAAGKNPITHVGKLYNITANEIAAAVVKEIPEIEEAYCYMVSQIGKPVNQPLAVDVKVRTSDNIEAFRPKIEVIVNECLSEMKNTWKKLVEGKIIVY
;
A
#
# COMPACT_ATOMS: atom_id res chain seq x y z
N GLU A 1 -5.86 -22.30 2.44
CA GLU A 1 -5.95 -23.27 3.56
C GLU A 1 -7.06 -24.30 3.35
N LYS A 2 -8.30 -23.90 3.03
CA LYS A 2 -9.47 -24.78 2.85
C LYS A 2 -9.23 -25.96 1.89
N PHE A 3 -8.38 -25.80 0.89
CA PHE A 3 -8.06 -26.83 -0.11
C PHE A 3 -6.66 -27.43 0.04
N GLY A 4 -5.87 -27.00 1.01
CA GLY A 4 -4.54 -27.55 1.31
C GLY A 4 -3.46 -27.22 0.26
N PHE A 5 -3.65 -26.23 -0.61
CA PHE A 5 -2.68 -25.76 -1.58
C PHE A 5 -2.85 -24.28 -1.90
N VAL A 6 -1.77 -23.66 -2.39
CA VAL A 6 -1.78 -22.27 -2.85
C VAL A 6 -2.07 -22.24 -4.34
N LEU A 7 -3.03 -21.42 -4.75
CA LEU A 7 -3.38 -21.22 -6.14
C LEU A 7 -2.50 -20.15 -6.79
N HIS A 8 -2.16 -20.36 -8.04
CA HIS A 8 -1.71 -19.26 -8.88
C HIS A 8 -2.90 -18.33 -9.16
N HIS A 9 -2.80 -17.12 -8.71
CA HIS A 9 -3.79 -16.07 -8.95
C HIS A 9 -3.10 -14.74 -9.18
N ASN A 10 -3.75 -13.86 -9.90
CA ASN A 10 -3.33 -12.49 -10.09
C ASN A 10 -4.59 -11.65 -10.26
N VAL A 11 -4.77 -10.67 -9.40
CA VAL A 11 -5.84 -9.68 -9.56
C VAL A 11 -5.21 -8.50 -10.29
N ASP A 12 -5.34 -8.51 -11.61
CA ASP A 12 -4.68 -7.53 -12.47
C ASP A 12 -5.27 -6.13 -12.32
N LYS A 13 -6.58 -6.06 -12.03
CA LYS A 13 -7.30 -4.79 -11.81
C LYS A 13 -8.39 -4.94 -10.75
N ASN A 14 -8.35 -4.04 -9.79
CA ASN A 14 -9.50 -3.70 -8.97
C ASN A 14 -9.94 -2.31 -9.40
N LEU A 15 -11.15 -2.19 -9.87
CA LEU A 15 -11.80 -0.93 -10.14
C LEU A 15 -12.85 -0.71 -9.05
N LEU A 16 -12.80 0.45 -8.44
CA LEU A 16 -13.81 0.93 -7.52
C LEU A 16 -14.55 2.08 -8.20
N VAL A 17 -15.85 1.95 -8.33
CA VAL A 17 -16.74 3.01 -8.80
C VAL A 17 -17.48 3.53 -7.58
N GLY A 18 -17.39 4.82 -7.36
CA GLY A 18 -17.94 5.45 -6.17
C GLY A 18 -19.45 5.28 -6.07
N GLY A 19 -19.91 5.16 -4.83
CA GLY A 19 -21.32 5.14 -4.48
C GLY A 19 -21.90 6.55 -4.35
N SER A 20 -23.06 6.62 -3.72
CA SER A 20 -23.75 7.85 -3.38
C SER A 20 -24.19 7.79 -1.92
N ALA A 21 -23.89 8.83 -1.14
CA ALA A 21 -24.29 8.93 0.25
C ALA A 21 -24.82 10.33 0.60
N VAL A 22 -25.53 10.40 1.69
CA VAL A 22 -25.98 11.66 2.32
C VAL A 22 -25.46 11.65 3.76
N PRO A 23 -24.22 12.12 4.00
CA PRO A 23 -23.67 12.26 5.34
C PRO A 23 -24.47 13.27 6.16
N ALA A 24 -24.56 13.03 7.46
CA ALA A 24 -25.26 13.94 8.38
C ALA A 24 -24.65 13.84 9.77
N PHE A 25 -24.59 14.94 10.51
CA PHE A 25 -24.17 14.90 11.90
C PHE A 25 -25.02 13.94 12.73
N GLY A 26 -24.38 13.01 13.43
CA GLY A 26 -25.01 11.95 14.17
C GLY A 26 -25.34 10.68 13.35
N GLY A 27 -25.06 10.68 12.07
CA GLY A 27 -25.17 9.54 11.16
C GLY A 27 -26.10 9.78 9.97
N GLY A 28 -25.55 9.68 8.78
CA GLY A 28 -26.25 9.71 7.49
C GLY A 28 -26.48 8.30 6.92
N GLU A 29 -26.68 8.23 5.61
CA GLU A 29 -26.95 6.96 4.93
C GLU A 29 -26.30 6.89 3.55
N VAL A 30 -25.89 5.68 3.18
CA VAL A 30 -25.48 5.34 1.80
C VAL A 30 -26.75 5.11 0.98
N LYS A 31 -26.90 5.81 -0.14
CA LYS A 31 -28.04 5.71 -1.07
C LYS A 31 -27.78 4.70 -2.17
N GLU A 32 -26.58 4.72 -2.74
CA GLU A 32 -26.11 3.77 -3.74
C GLU A 32 -24.80 3.16 -3.26
N PRO A 33 -24.66 1.83 -3.29
CA PRO A 33 -23.48 1.17 -2.78
C PRO A 33 -22.25 1.50 -3.64
N ILE A 34 -21.07 1.40 -3.04
CA ILE A 34 -19.80 1.42 -3.72
C ILE A 34 -19.68 0.14 -4.55
N GLU A 35 -19.41 0.24 -5.85
CA GLU A 35 -19.26 -0.91 -6.74
C GLU A 35 -17.78 -1.28 -6.85
N ILE A 36 -17.43 -2.52 -6.48
CA ILE A 36 -16.05 -3.03 -6.56
C ILE A 36 -15.99 -4.11 -7.62
N PHE A 37 -15.12 -3.94 -8.61
CA PHE A 37 -14.89 -4.88 -9.70
C PHE A 37 -13.56 -5.59 -9.53
N LEU A 38 -13.58 -6.88 -9.23
CA LEU A 38 -12.41 -7.74 -9.11
C LEU A 38 -12.14 -8.41 -10.46
N SER A 39 -11.13 -7.94 -11.19
CA SER A 39 -10.74 -8.49 -12.48
C SER A 39 -9.35 -9.11 -12.40
N GLY A 40 -9.20 -10.32 -12.89
CA GLY A 40 -7.92 -11.00 -12.81
C GLY A 40 -7.94 -12.40 -13.38
N ARG A 41 -6.92 -13.17 -13.00
CA ARG A 41 -6.69 -14.53 -13.47
C ARG A 41 -6.49 -15.47 -12.29
N ALA A 42 -7.17 -16.64 -12.32
CA ALA A 42 -6.96 -17.69 -11.34
C ALA A 42 -7.26 -19.06 -11.94
N ILE A 43 -6.58 -20.08 -11.43
CA ILE A 43 -6.86 -21.48 -11.77
C ILE A 43 -8.19 -21.88 -11.12
N LYS A 44 -9.18 -22.27 -11.94
CA LYS A 44 -10.51 -22.69 -11.47
C LYS A 44 -10.64 -24.20 -11.20
N GLU A 45 -9.64 -24.98 -11.56
CA GLU A 45 -9.57 -26.42 -11.27
C GLU A 45 -8.12 -26.85 -11.04
N TYR A 46 -7.89 -27.66 -10.02
CA TYR A 46 -6.57 -28.25 -9.74
C TYR A 46 -6.73 -29.69 -9.27
N LYS A 47 -6.00 -30.63 -9.92
CA LYS A 47 -6.04 -32.08 -9.62
C LYS A 47 -7.47 -32.63 -9.58
N GLY A 48 -8.35 -32.22 -10.49
CA GLY A 48 -9.75 -32.64 -10.56
C GLY A 48 -10.69 -32.00 -9.53
N VAL A 49 -10.18 -31.08 -8.71
CA VAL A 49 -11.00 -30.33 -7.74
C VAL A 49 -11.37 -28.97 -8.32
N LYS A 50 -12.66 -28.72 -8.49
CA LYS A 50 -13.18 -27.38 -8.86
C LYS A 50 -13.06 -26.43 -7.68
N ILE A 51 -12.62 -25.23 -7.96
CA ILE A 51 -12.36 -24.19 -6.96
C ILE A 51 -13.34 -23.04 -7.21
N PRO A 52 -14.18 -22.69 -6.25
CA PRO A 52 -15.17 -21.61 -6.38
C PRO A 52 -14.48 -20.23 -6.23
N ILE A 53 -13.67 -19.87 -7.20
CA ILE A 53 -12.80 -18.67 -7.15
C ILE A 53 -13.59 -17.39 -6.96
N ASP A 54 -14.72 -17.26 -7.65
CA ASP A 54 -15.56 -16.05 -7.60
C ASP A 54 -16.16 -15.87 -6.20
N GLU A 55 -16.64 -16.93 -5.57
CA GLU A 55 -17.13 -16.93 -4.20
C GLU A 55 -16.04 -16.60 -3.19
N ILE A 56 -14.88 -17.24 -3.31
CA ILE A 56 -13.71 -16.98 -2.44
C ILE A 56 -13.28 -15.52 -2.55
N ALA A 57 -13.25 -14.95 -3.75
CA ALA A 57 -12.86 -13.55 -3.95
C ALA A 57 -13.83 -12.58 -3.29
N VAL A 58 -15.15 -12.81 -3.41
CA VAL A 58 -16.18 -11.96 -2.78
C VAL A 58 -16.12 -12.08 -1.26
N GLU A 59 -16.08 -13.31 -0.73
CA GLU A 59 -16.01 -13.55 0.72
C GLU A 59 -14.76 -12.91 1.33
N SER A 60 -13.59 -13.13 0.72
CA SER A 60 -12.32 -12.55 1.20
C SER A 60 -12.31 -11.02 1.16
N ALA A 61 -12.89 -10.42 0.11
CA ALA A 61 -12.97 -8.96 0.00
C ALA A 61 -13.89 -8.37 1.07
N LYS A 62 -15.08 -8.98 1.31
CA LYS A 62 -16.00 -8.56 2.36
C LYS A 62 -15.40 -8.70 3.76
N GLU A 63 -14.74 -9.83 4.02
CA GLU A 63 -14.04 -10.07 5.29
C GLU A 63 -12.96 -9.02 5.54
N TRP A 64 -12.14 -8.76 4.52
CA TRP A 64 -11.10 -7.73 4.60
C TRP A 64 -11.67 -6.33 4.87
N LEU A 65 -12.72 -5.93 4.15
CA LEU A 65 -13.39 -4.64 4.36
C LEU A 65 -13.92 -4.51 5.78
N LYS A 66 -14.61 -5.54 6.28
CA LYS A 66 -15.15 -5.58 7.65
C LYS A 66 -14.06 -5.46 8.73
N GLU A 67 -12.90 -6.05 8.48
CA GLU A 67 -11.79 -6.05 9.43
C GLU A 67 -10.97 -4.75 9.40
N ASN A 68 -10.92 -4.07 8.25
CA ASN A 68 -9.96 -2.99 8.03
C ASN A 68 -10.59 -1.61 7.91
N ILE A 69 -11.88 -1.50 7.57
CA ILE A 69 -12.60 -0.22 7.45
C ILE A 69 -13.75 -0.21 8.45
N HIS A 70 -13.51 0.42 9.61
CA HIS A 70 -14.38 0.26 10.76
C HIS A 70 -15.79 0.85 10.63
N ALA A 71 -15.99 1.77 9.69
CA ALA A 71 -17.29 2.41 9.46
C ALA A 71 -18.08 1.79 8.32
N ILE A 72 -17.46 0.91 7.50
CA ILE A 72 -18.14 0.25 6.38
C ILE A 72 -18.91 -0.99 6.85
N ASP A 73 -20.10 -1.17 6.28
CA ASP A 73 -20.86 -2.43 6.34
C ASP A 73 -20.82 -3.06 4.94
N PRO A 74 -20.01 -4.12 4.71
CA PRO A 74 -19.83 -4.70 3.38
C PRO A 74 -21.12 -5.26 2.76
N GLU A 75 -22.13 -5.60 3.57
CA GLU A 75 -23.42 -6.11 3.06
C GLU A 75 -24.36 -5.01 2.58
N ARG A 76 -24.20 -3.80 3.12
CA ARG A 76 -25.10 -2.66 2.84
C ARG A 76 -24.44 -1.60 1.96
N HIS A 77 -23.15 -1.35 2.18
CA HIS A 77 -22.44 -0.22 1.60
C HIS A 77 -21.65 -0.58 0.34
N VAL A 78 -21.48 -1.90 0.06
CA VAL A 78 -20.61 -2.36 -1.04
C VAL A 78 -21.31 -3.43 -1.88
N ARG A 79 -21.09 -3.38 -3.20
CA ARG A 79 -21.43 -4.45 -4.13
C ARG A 79 -20.17 -4.90 -4.86
N ILE A 80 -19.89 -6.23 -4.83
CA ILE A 80 -18.67 -6.79 -5.40
C ILE A 80 -18.99 -7.62 -6.63
N HIS A 81 -18.29 -7.33 -7.73
CA HIS A 81 -18.40 -8.02 -9.01
C HIS A 81 -17.09 -8.73 -9.33
N THR A 82 -17.17 -9.94 -9.88
CA THR A 82 -16.00 -10.73 -10.24
C THR A 82 -15.91 -10.97 -11.74
N TYR A 83 -14.75 -10.71 -12.30
CA TYR A 83 -14.39 -10.97 -13.70
C TYR A 83 -13.10 -11.78 -13.79
N ILE A 84 -13.00 -12.85 -12.99
CA ILE A 84 -11.81 -13.67 -12.88
C ILE A 84 -11.85 -14.75 -13.95
N ARG A 85 -10.79 -14.85 -14.76
CA ARG A 85 -10.65 -15.77 -15.88
C ARG A 85 -9.49 -16.74 -15.64
N PRO A 86 -9.44 -17.89 -16.32
CA PRO A 86 -8.24 -18.71 -16.36
C PRO A 86 -7.06 -17.89 -16.91
N GLY A 87 -5.85 -18.16 -16.41
CA GLY A 87 -4.63 -17.55 -16.95
C GLY A 87 -4.34 -18.00 -18.39
N SER A 88 -3.43 -17.28 -19.06
CA SER A 88 -2.90 -17.72 -20.35
C SER A 88 -2.09 -19.01 -20.20
N VAL A 89 -2.01 -19.81 -21.27
CA VAL A 89 -1.38 -21.12 -21.24
C VAL A 89 0.10 -21.04 -20.84
N ASP A 90 0.82 -20.03 -21.34
CA ASP A 90 2.23 -19.76 -21.02
C ASP A 90 2.47 -19.43 -19.54
N LEU A 91 1.62 -18.61 -18.92
CA LEU A 91 1.73 -18.30 -17.50
C LEU A 91 1.38 -19.48 -16.60
N VAL A 92 0.40 -20.29 -17.00
CA VAL A 92 0.09 -21.54 -16.30
C VAL A 92 1.26 -22.52 -16.41
N ASP A 93 1.91 -22.61 -17.59
CA ASP A 93 3.09 -23.46 -17.80
C ASP A 93 4.29 -22.98 -16.94
N ILE A 94 4.54 -21.67 -16.89
CA ILE A 94 5.57 -21.11 -16.00
C ILE A 94 5.30 -21.50 -14.55
N TYR A 95 4.06 -21.41 -14.09
CA TYR A 95 3.69 -21.83 -12.73
C TYR A 95 3.88 -23.34 -12.51
N MET A 96 3.50 -24.15 -13.46
CA MET A 96 3.68 -25.61 -13.36
C MET A 96 5.15 -26.02 -13.39
N ARG A 97 6.00 -25.30 -14.14
CA ARG A 97 7.46 -25.53 -14.14
C ARG A 97 8.08 -25.20 -12.78
N GLN A 98 7.73 -24.07 -12.17
CA GLN A 98 8.25 -23.70 -10.84
C GLN A 98 7.91 -24.75 -9.76
N LEU A 99 6.74 -25.39 -9.84
CA LEU A 99 6.38 -26.47 -8.90
C LEU A 99 7.32 -27.68 -9.02
N LYS A 100 7.88 -27.93 -10.20
CA LYS A 100 8.86 -29.00 -10.46
C LYS A 100 10.27 -28.58 -10.06
N GLU A 101 10.65 -27.36 -10.34
CA GLU A 101 12.01 -26.84 -10.13
C GLU A 101 12.24 -26.34 -8.69
N GLY A 102 11.16 -26.11 -7.92
CA GLY A 102 11.23 -25.63 -6.53
C GLY A 102 11.66 -24.17 -6.38
N VAL A 103 11.79 -23.42 -7.49
CA VAL A 103 12.16 -22.01 -7.52
C VAL A 103 11.09 -21.23 -8.28
N PRO A 104 10.54 -20.15 -7.70
CA PRO A 104 9.60 -19.29 -8.43
C PRO A 104 10.23 -18.68 -9.68
N LEU A 105 9.49 -18.68 -10.78
CA LEU A 105 9.90 -18.06 -12.04
C LEU A 105 9.19 -16.70 -12.23
N SER A 106 9.92 -15.75 -12.78
CA SER A 106 9.43 -14.41 -13.08
C SER A 106 8.25 -14.45 -14.06
N ASN A 107 7.13 -13.88 -13.69
CA ASN A 107 5.92 -13.83 -14.52
C ASN A 107 5.98 -12.77 -15.61
N ASP A 108 6.94 -11.84 -15.52
CA ASP A 108 7.06 -10.71 -16.43
C ASP A 108 8.51 -10.22 -16.54
N THR A 109 8.78 -9.41 -17.57
CA THR A 109 9.99 -8.60 -17.69
C THR A 109 9.62 -7.20 -17.21
N SER A 110 10.06 -6.85 -16.02
CA SER A 110 9.75 -5.58 -15.35
C SER A 110 10.90 -5.12 -14.49
N PHE A 111 10.75 -3.99 -13.79
CA PHE A 111 11.77 -3.54 -12.88
C PHE A 111 11.19 -3.11 -11.52
N GLY A 112 12.02 -3.22 -10.48
CA GLY A 112 11.75 -2.72 -9.15
C GLY A 112 12.77 -1.66 -8.74
N VAL A 113 12.33 -0.76 -7.87
CA VAL A 113 13.16 0.32 -7.33
C VAL A 113 12.96 0.41 -5.82
N GLY A 114 14.05 0.59 -5.10
CA GLY A 114 14.05 0.87 -3.67
C GLY A 114 15.07 1.93 -3.32
N TYR A 115 14.88 2.60 -2.20
CA TYR A 115 15.83 3.58 -1.67
C TYR A 115 15.74 3.66 -0.15
N ALA A 116 16.82 4.09 0.47
CA ALA A 116 16.94 4.34 1.90
C ALA A 116 18.05 5.37 2.17
N PRO A 117 17.97 6.09 3.33
CA PRO A 117 16.83 6.18 4.22
C PRO A 117 15.74 7.10 3.68
N PHE A 118 14.60 7.13 4.33
CA PHE A 118 13.66 8.24 4.18
C PHE A 118 14.27 9.50 4.76
N ASP A 119 14.07 10.64 4.10
CA ASP A 119 14.43 11.93 4.68
C ASP A 119 13.42 12.37 5.76
N ASP A 120 13.65 13.52 6.39
CA ASP A 120 12.78 14.02 7.44
C ASP A 120 11.34 14.27 6.96
N LEU A 121 11.17 14.80 5.75
CA LEU A 121 9.85 15.04 5.16
C LEU A 121 9.12 13.72 4.84
N GLU A 122 9.82 12.77 4.24
CA GLU A 122 9.27 11.44 3.91
C GLU A 122 8.86 10.69 5.18
N ASN A 123 9.67 10.74 6.25
CA ASN A 123 9.34 10.16 7.54
C ASN A 123 8.12 10.83 8.18
N VAL A 124 8.03 12.16 8.15
CA VAL A 124 6.88 12.91 8.70
C VAL A 124 5.59 12.49 7.99
N VAL A 125 5.57 12.52 6.66
CA VAL A 125 4.39 12.16 5.85
C VAL A 125 3.96 10.72 6.11
N TYR A 126 4.91 9.78 6.00
CA TYR A 126 4.65 8.35 6.18
C TYR A 126 4.09 8.03 7.58
N HIS A 127 4.71 8.58 8.63
CA HIS A 127 4.32 8.24 9.99
C HIS A 127 3.06 8.95 10.47
N ILE A 128 2.71 10.12 9.91
CA ILE A 128 1.41 10.77 10.17
C ILE A 128 0.29 9.90 9.61
N GLU A 129 0.36 9.51 8.34
CA GLU A 129 -0.66 8.66 7.72
C GLU A 129 -0.80 7.34 8.48
N LYS A 130 0.31 6.65 8.72
CA LYS A 130 0.34 5.39 9.46
C LYS A 130 -0.25 5.53 10.87
N ARG A 131 -0.01 6.65 11.57
CA ARG A 131 -0.55 6.90 12.90
C ARG A 131 -2.06 7.15 12.87
N LEU A 132 -2.54 7.93 11.90
CA LEU A 132 -3.97 8.22 11.77
C LEU A 132 -4.76 6.97 11.31
N ASN A 133 -4.12 6.03 10.63
CA ASN A 133 -4.69 4.73 10.27
C ASN A 133 -4.40 3.61 11.27
N ASP A 134 -3.78 3.92 12.40
CA ASP A 134 -3.54 2.96 13.47
C ASP A 134 -4.84 2.50 14.15
N ARG A 135 -5.07 1.19 14.21
CA ARG A 135 -6.30 0.60 14.78
C ARG A 135 -6.51 0.94 16.25
N GLU A 136 -5.44 1.03 17.05
CA GLU A 136 -5.55 1.38 18.47
C GLU A 136 -5.90 2.86 18.64
N LEU A 137 -5.39 3.73 17.75
CA LEU A 137 -5.82 5.14 17.74
C LEU A 137 -7.31 5.23 17.47
N LYS A 138 -7.81 4.55 16.44
CA LYS A 138 -9.23 4.61 16.03
C LYS A 138 -10.20 4.05 17.07
N LYS A 139 -9.78 3.17 17.96
CA LYS A 139 -10.62 2.76 19.12
C LYS A 139 -10.97 3.93 20.04
N ASN A 140 -10.06 4.89 20.18
CA ASN A 140 -10.24 6.08 21.00
C ASN A 140 -10.74 7.30 20.19
N HIS A 141 -10.55 7.25 18.87
CA HIS A 141 -10.92 8.29 17.92
C HIS A 141 -11.71 7.67 16.73
N PRO A 142 -12.89 7.11 17.01
CA PRO A 142 -13.67 6.41 15.98
C PRO A 142 -14.23 7.34 14.91
N GLU A 143 -14.13 8.64 15.12
CA GLU A 143 -14.45 9.66 14.11
C GLU A 143 -13.44 9.71 12.96
N ILE A 144 -12.22 9.17 13.12
CA ILE A 144 -11.20 9.17 12.07
C ILE A 144 -11.46 8.01 11.10
N GLY A 145 -11.88 8.30 9.87
CA GLY A 145 -12.03 7.30 8.80
C GLY A 145 -10.70 6.81 8.24
N GLU A 146 -10.75 5.83 7.36
CA GLU A 146 -9.56 5.23 6.75
C GLU A 146 -9.01 6.03 5.56
N ASP A 147 -9.83 6.89 4.94
CA ASP A 147 -9.37 7.76 3.85
C ASP A 147 -8.58 8.95 4.41
N ILE A 148 -7.29 8.72 4.52
CA ILE A 148 -6.30 9.70 5.00
C ILE A 148 -5.32 9.99 3.88
N LYS A 149 -5.25 11.26 3.47
CA LYS A 149 -4.24 11.75 2.53
C LYS A 149 -3.32 12.73 3.25
N VAL A 150 -2.01 12.49 3.19
CA VAL A 150 -1.01 13.38 3.79
C VAL A 150 -0.07 13.88 2.71
N MET A 151 -0.08 15.18 2.47
CA MET A 151 0.84 15.85 1.54
C MET A 151 1.84 16.70 2.35
N GLY A 152 3.13 16.50 2.11
CA GLY A 152 4.18 17.30 2.71
C GLY A 152 4.98 18.09 1.68
N VAL A 153 5.28 19.34 2.00
CA VAL A 153 6.16 20.21 1.23
C VAL A 153 7.20 20.84 2.14
N ARG A 154 8.48 20.75 1.78
CA ARG A 154 9.56 21.40 2.50
C ARG A 154 10.15 22.55 1.68
N VAL A 155 10.23 23.72 2.29
CA VAL A 155 10.89 24.90 1.75
C VAL A 155 11.85 25.45 2.81
N GLY A 156 13.16 25.28 2.59
CA GLY A 156 14.16 25.63 3.60
C GLY A 156 13.95 24.86 4.90
N GLU A 157 13.79 25.62 5.99
CA GLU A 157 13.60 25.05 7.34
C GLU A 157 12.13 24.84 7.72
N LYS A 158 11.20 25.08 6.80
CA LYS A 158 9.77 24.94 7.06
C LYS A 158 9.20 23.73 6.30
N ILE A 159 8.45 22.90 7.03
CA ILE A 159 7.64 21.81 6.49
C ILE A 159 6.16 22.18 6.64
N LYS A 160 5.45 22.20 5.53
CA LYS A 160 4.00 22.35 5.51
C LYS A 160 3.35 21.01 5.17
N ILE A 161 2.43 20.57 6.04
CA ILE A 161 1.66 19.35 5.88
C ILE A 161 0.20 19.72 5.64
N THR A 162 -0.40 19.14 4.63
CA THR A 162 -1.83 19.22 4.37
C THR A 162 -2.43 17.82 4.46
N ILE A 163 -3.43 17.66 5.31
CA ILE A 163 -4.11 16.39 5.56
C ILE A 163 -5.56 16.49 5.09
N ALA A 164 -5.99 15.55 4.26
CA ALA A 164 -7.40 15.25 4.09
C ALA A 164 -7.73 14.06 5.00
N CYS A 165 -8.74 14.20 5.84
CA CYS A 165 -9.19 13.20 6.79
C CYS A 165 -10.70 13.07 6.67
N ALA A 166 -11.18 11.92 6.26
CA ALA A 166 -12.61 11.60 6.20
C ALA A 166 -13.12 11.36 7.62
N PHE A 167 -13.92 12.26 8.15
CA PHE A 167 -14.54 12.06 9.46
C PHE A 167 -15.80 11.21 9.34
N VAL A 168 -15.93 10.20 10.21
CA VAL A 168 -17.13 9.34 10.25
C VAL A 168 -18.26 10.06 10.96
N ASP A 169 -19.29 10.40 10.24
CA ASP A 169 -20.38 11.31 10.59
C ASP A 169 -21.16 10.92 11.86
N ARG A 170 -21.42 9.63 12.06
CA ARG A 170 -22.13 9.11 13.25
C ARG A 170 -21.40 9.38 14.57
N PHE A 171 -20.12 9.68 14.50
CA PHE A 171 -19.31 10.07 15.67
C PHE A 171 -19.08 11.57 15.77
N VAL A 172 -19.74 12.37 14.93
CA VAL A 172 -19.65 13.84 14.91
C VAL A 172 -21.05 14.41 15.11
N LYS A 173 -21.24 15.16 16.21
CA LYS A 173 -22.57 15.64 16.64
C LYS A 173 -23.04 16.89 15.90
N ASP A 174 -22.12 17.82 15.69
CA ASP A 174 -22.34 19.12 15.08
C ASP A 174 -21.03 19.73 14.59
N VAL A 175 -21.09 20.93 14.04
CA VAL A 175 -19.91 21.67 13.53
C VAL A 175 -18.89 21.97 14.63
N ASN A 176 -19.32 22.29 15.84
CA ASN A 176 -18.40 22.61 16.94
C ASN A 176 -17.63 21.35 17.37
N ASP A 177 -18.31 20.22 17.50
CA ASP A 177 -17.72 18.92 17.77
C ASP A 177 -16.75 18.50 16.65
N TYR A 178 -17.12 18.77 15.38
CA TYR A 178 -16.23 18.56 14.24
C TYR A 178 -14.93 19.35 14.36
N VAL A 179 -15.03 20.65 14.64
CA VAL A 179 -13.85 21.52 14.77
C VAL A 179 -12.95 21.07 15.92
N GLU A 180 -13.51 20.67 17.05
CA GLU A 180 -12.74 20.11 18.18
C GLU A 180 -11.99 18.83 17.77
N LYS A 181 -12.68 17.90 17.12
CA LYS A 181 -12.08 16.64 16.63
C LYS A 181 -11.00 16.87 15.58
N ARG A 182 -11.23 17.79 14.66
CA ARG A 182 -10.23 18.21 13.66
C ARG A 182 -8.96 18.76 14.31
N GLU A 183 -9.13 19.57 15.37
CA GLU A 183 -8.00 20.10 16.14
C GLU A 183 -7.25 18.99 16.90
N ASN A 184 -7.95 17.98 17.41
CA ASN A 184 -7.31 16.81 18.03
C ASN A 184 -6.47 16.02 17.01
N VAL A 185 -6.97 15.82 15.79
CA VAL A 185 -6.20 15.19 14.70
C VAL A 185 -4.95 16.01 14.38
N ARG A 186 -5.06 17.36 14.34
CA ARG A 186 -3.89 18.25 14.14
C ARG A 186 -2.83 18.06 15.23
N LYS A 187 -3.22 17.97 16.50
CA LYS A 187 -2.28 17.72 17.61
C LYS A 187 -1.59 16.38 17.48
N ILE A 188 -2.35 15.31 17.17
CA ILE A 188 -1.78 13.96 16.95
C ILE A 188 -0.74 14.01 15.83
N ALA A 189 -1.08 14.63 14.70
CA ALA A 189 -0.18 14.74 13.55
C ALA A 189 1.08 15.57 13.89
N TYR A 190 0.93 16.67 14.64
CA TYR A 190 2.05 17.50 15.09
C TYR A 190 2.99 16.73 16.01
N ASP A 191 2.46 15.98 16.97
CA ASP A 191 3.25 15.17 17.91
C ASP A 191 4.02 14.07 17.17
N VAL A 192 3.45 13.50 16.09
CA VAL A 192 4.16 12.56 15.23
C VAL A 192 5.28 13.25 14.46
N ALA A 193 4.98 14.40 13.82
CA ALA A 193 5.96 15.13 13.01
C ALA A 193 7.21 15.48 13.83
N LYS A 194 7.03 15.95 15.06
CA LYS A 194 8.12 16.37 15.95
C LYS A 194 9.04 15.22 16.43
N ARG A 195 8.69 13.98 16.15
CA ARG A 195 9.59 12.82 16.39
C ARG A 195 10.62 12.64 15.29
N PHE A 196 10.38 13.22 14.10
CA PHE A 196 11.19 12.97 12.90
C PHE A 196 11.88 14.24 12.38
N THR A 197 11.55 15.42 12.90
CA THR A 197 12.18 16.66 12.48
C THR A 197 12.19 17.71 13.57
N ASP A 198 13.27 18.49 13.65
CA ASP A 198 13.37 19.69 14.49
C ASP A 198 12.92 20.96 13.75
N ARG A 199 12.65 20.85 12.43
CA ARG A 199 12.19 21.97 11.61
C ARG A 199 10.86 22.55 12.07
N GLU A 200 10.56 23.77 11.65
CA GLU A 200 9.23 24.33 11.79
C GLU A 200 8.20 23.51 11.00
N VAL A 201 7.12 23.07 11.68
CA VAL A 201 6.05 22.30 11.06
C VAL A 201 4.74 23.05 11.18
N GLU A 202 4.08 23.25 10.03
CA GLU A 202 2.71 23.78 9.94
C GLU A 202 1.80 22.67 9.41
N ILE A 203 0.63 22.46 10.02
CA ILE A 203 -0.31 21.40 9.64
C ILE A 203 -1.69 21.99 9.42
N ASP A 204 -2.22 21.77 8.22
CA ASP A 204 -3.58 22.09 7.83
C ASP A 204 -4.38 20.80 7.61
N ILE A 205 -5.65 20.79 8.06
CA ILE A 205 -6.54 19.63 7.90
C ILE A 205 -7.84 20.09 7.27
N ASN A 206 -8.26 19.38 6.20
CA ASN A 206 -9.51 19.61 5.50
C ASN A 206 -9.71 21.09 5.13
N THR A 207 -8.75 21.65 4.42
CA THR A 207 -8.71 23.07 4.08
C THR A 207 -9.86 23.56 3.19
N GLY A 208 -10.62 22.61 2.61
CA GLY A 208 -11.82 22.91 1.82
C GLY A 208 -13.09 23.07 2.64
N ASP A 209 -13.03 22.89 3.97
CA ASP A 209 -14.21 23.01 4.83
C ASP A 209 -14.73 24.45 4.91
N ASP A 210 -16.03 24.59 4.88
CA ASP A 210 -16.77 25.81 5.21
C ASP A 210 -17.61 25.57 6.48
N THR A 211 -16.99 25.86 7.62
CA THR A 211 -17.60 25.62 8.93
C THR A 211 -18.74 26.61 9.24
N GLU A 212 -18.79 27.79 8.60
CA GLU A 212 -19.87 28.76 8.77
C GLU A 212 -21.20 28.24 8.17
N ASN A 213 -21.11 27.54 7.04
CA ASN A 213 -22.25 26.93 6.36
C ASN A 213 -22.43 25.44 6.68
N ALA A 214 -21.69 24.91 7.65
CA ALA A 214 -21.72 23.48 8.02
C ALA A 214 -21.35 22.52 6.86
N ASN A 215 -20.63 23.02 5.87
CA ASN A 215 -20.13 22.19 4.76
C ASN A 215 -18.71 21.72 5.09
N VAL A 216 -18.61 20.54 5.71
CA VAL A 216 -17.37 19.97 6.25
C VAL A 216 -17.21 18.52 5.77
N TYR A 217 -15.97 18.03 5.77
CA TYR A 217 -15.67 16.68 5.25
C TYR A 217 -16.04 15.59 6.27
N ILE A 218 -17.32 15.21 6.26
CA ILE A 218 -17.87 14.06 6.98
C ILE A 218 -18.36 13.00 5.99
N THR A 219 -18.31 11.73 6.37
CA THR A 219 -18.65 10.57 5.53
C THR A 219 -19.39 9.52 6.35
N VAL A 220 -20.21 8.71 5.71
CA VAL A 220 -20.89 7.58 6.36
C VAL A 220 -19.95 6.40 6.56
N THR A 221 -19.10 6.13 5.55
CA THR A 221 -18.24 4.93 5.49
C THR A 221 -16.80 5.16 5.93
N GLY A 222 -16.40 6.40 6.20
CA GLY A 222 -15.02 6.76 6.47
C GLY A 222 -14.15 6.89 5.20
N THR A 223 -14.79 6.92 4.02
CA THR A 223 -14.10 6.99 2.72
C THR A 223 -14.79 7.94 1.76
N SER A 224 -14.04 8.57 0.83
CA SER A 224 -14.57 9.37 -0.28
C SER A 224 -15.25 8.54 -1.36
N ALA A 225 -15.04 7.22 -1.36
CA ALA A 225 -15.68 6.30 -2.31
C ALA A 225 -17.22 6.35 -2.29
N GLU A 226 -17.82 6.72 -1.16
CA GLU A 226 -19.27 6.90 -1.04
C GLU A 226 -19.81 8.16 -1.74
N ALA A 227 -18.94 9.05 -2.18
CA ALA A 227 -19.30 10.34 -2.79
C ALA A 227 -18.91 10.41 -4.28
N GLY A 228 -18.93 9.29 -4.97
CA GLY A 228 -18.64 9.18 -6.39
C GLY A 228 -17.15 9.16 -6.74
N ASP A 229 -16.26 9.15 -5.76
CA ASP A 229 -14.82 9.03 -6.02
C ASP A 229 -14.48 7.61 -6.48
N ASP A 230 -13.63 7.52 -7.50
CA ASP A 230 -13.22 6.25 -8.09
C ASP A 230 -11.83 5.83 -7.65
N GLY A 231 -11.52 4.55 -7.79
CA GLY A 231 -10.20 4.02 -7.52
C GLY A 231 -9.81 2.88 -8.45
N GLU A 232 -8.55 2.80 -8.81
CA GLU A 232 -7.99 1.73 -9.64
C GLU A 232 -6.63 1.27 -9.10
N VAL A 233 -6.41 -0.05 -9.08
CA VAL A 233 -5.08 -0.62 -8.80
C VAL A 233 -4.04 -0.08 -9.77
N GLY A 234 -2.87 0.30 -9.24
CA GLY A 234 -1.77 0.90 -10.01
C GLY A 234 -1.66 2.41 -9.84
N ARG A 235 -2.69 3.05 -9.29
CA ARG A 235 -2.66 4.46 -8.85
C ARG A 235 -2.28 4.54 -7.38
N GLY A 236 -1.77 5.67 -6.93
CA GLY A 236 -1.49 5.91 -5.52
C GLY A 236 -0.11 5.45 -5.05
N ASN A 237 -0.01 5.05 -3.80
CA ASN A 237 1.23 4.80 -3.10
C ASN A 237 2.03 3.65 -3.72
N ARG A 238 3.36 3.80 -3.68
CA ARG A 238 4.28 2.74 -4.08
C ARG A 238 4.47 1.75 -2.93
N VAL A 239 5.19 0.67 -3.18
CA VAL A 239 5.44 -0.42 -2.20
C VAL A 239 5.90 0.07 -0.84
N ASN A 240 6.66 1.17 -0.80
CA ASN A 240 7.16 1.78 0.43
C ASN A 240 6.18 2.75 1.13
N GLY A 241 4.96 2.89 0.62
CA GLY A 241 3.92 3.74 1.21
C GLY A 241 3.90 5.19 0.76
N LEU A 242 4.79 5.60 -0.14
CA LEU A 242 4.93 7.00 -0.55
C LEU A 242 4.68 7.20 -2.05
N ILE A 243 4.35 8.45 -2.42
CA ILE A 243 4.47 8.99 -3.77
C ILE A 243 5.49 10.12 -3.69
N THR A 244 6.66 9.89 -4.30
CA THR A 244 7.84 10.76 -4.13
C THR A 244 8.33 11.29 -5.49
N PRO A 245 7.89 12.48 -5.94
CA PRO A 245 8.24 13.01 -7.27
C PRO A 245 9.74 13.15 -7.51
N TYR A 246 10.52 13.34 -6.45
CA TYR A 246 11.98 13.54 -6.51
C TYR A 246 12.81 12.28 -6.28
N ARG A 247 12.16 11.16 -5.94
CA ARG A 247 12.82 9.86 -5.81
C ARG A 247 12.53 9.01 -7.03
N PRO A 248 13.47 8.15 -7.46
CA PRO A 248 13.14 7.16 -8.47
C PRO A 248 12.08 6.20 -7.94
N MET A 249 11.10 5.89 -8.76
CA MET A 249 10.07 4.94 -8.42
C MET A 249 9.63 4.12 -9.63
N SER A 250 9.18 2.90 -9.38
CA SER A 250 8.54 2.04 -10.37
C SER A 250 7.07 2.42 -10.51
N LEU A 251 6.51 2.27 -11.71
CA LEU A 251 5.08 2.39 -11.95
C LEU A 251 4.29 1.16 -11.47
N GLU A 252 4.99 0.10 -11.07
CA GLU A 252 4.39 -1.13 -10.55
C GLU A 252 3.78 -0.91 -9.16
N ALA A 253 2.46 -1.04 -9.04
CA ALA A 253 1.81 -1.16 -7.75
C ALA A 253 1.97 -2.57 -7.19
N ALA A 254 2.04 -2.72 -5.87
CA ALA A 254 2.11 -4.03 -5.23
C ALA A 254 0.73 -4.67 -5.04
N ALA A 255 -0.31 -3.87 -4.82
CA ALA A 255 -1.68 -4.33 -4.58
C ALA A 255 -2.19 -5.24 -5.73
N GLY A 256 -2.93 -6.28 -5.38
CA GLY A 256 -3.52 -7.25 -6.32
C GLY A 256 -2.55 -8.22 -6.98
N LYS A 257 -1.25 -7.97 -6.94
CA LYS A 257 -0.23 -8.80 -7.58
C LYS A 257 0.11 -10.05 -6.76
N ASN A 258 0.34 -11.16 -7.46
CA ASN A 258 0.76 -12.44 -6.88
C ASN A 258 2.07 -12.31 -6.09
N PRO A 259 2.11 -12.72 -4.80
CA PRO A 259 3.29 -12.56 -3.95
C PRO A 259 4.41 -13.60 -4.22
N ILE A 260 4.19 -14.59 -5.09
CA ILE A 260 5.16 -15.66 -5.32
C ILE A 260 5.99 -15.41 -6.57
N THR A 261 5.36 -14.94 -7.66
CA THR A 261 5.99 -14.86 -8.99
C THR A 261 5.96 -13.47 -9.60
N HIS A 262 5.11 -12.56 -9.09
CA HIS A 262 4.96 -11.26 -9.72
C HIS A 262 6.11 -10.33 -9.37
N VAL A 263 6.99 -10.14 -10.33
CA VAL A 263 8.21 -9.32 -10.14
C VAL A 263 7.90 -7.86 -9.82
N GLY A 264 6.81 -7.30 -10.31
CA GLY A 264 6.37 -5.94 -9.94
C GLY A 264 6.11 -5.77 -8.43
N LYS A 265 5.74 -6.85 -7.71
CA LYS A 265 5.68 -6.86 -6.24
C LYS A 265 7.04 -7.21 -5.64
N LEU A 266 7.59 -8.35 -6.02
CA LEU A 266 8.80 -8.91 -5.39
C LEU A 266 10.01 -8.00 -5.53
N TYR A 267 10.26 -7.46 -6.73
CA TYR A 267 11.46 -6.65 -6.98
C TYR A 267 11.38 -5.29 -6.30
N ASN A 268 10.20 -4.67 -6.20
CA ASN A 268 10.05 -3.43 -5.44
C ASN A 268 10.25 -3.64 -3.93
N ILE A 269 9.75 -4.76 -3.38
CA ILE A 269 10.00 -5.11 -1.98
C ILE A 269 11.50 -5.34 -1.76
N THR A 270 12.12 -6.23 -2.55
CA THR A 270 13.52 -6.60 -2.37
C THR A 270 14.48 -5.43 -2.62
N ALA A 271 14.18 -4.55 -3.58
CA ALA A 271 14.98 -3.36 -3.82
C ALA A 271 14.98 -2.41 -2.61
N ASN A 272 13.83 -2.24 -1.94
CA ASN A 272 13.77 -1.48 -0.69
C ASN A 272 14.51 -2.19 0.45
N GLU A 273 14.39 -3.53 0.57
CA GLU A 273 15.14 -4.31 1.56
C GLU A 273 16.67 -4.18 1.35
N ILE A 274 17.15 -4.26 0.10
CA ILE A 274 18.59 -4.08 -0.23
C ILE A 274 19.05 -2.67 0.15
N ALA A 275 18.33 -1.63 -0.30
CA ALA A 275 18.71 -0.25 0.00
C ALA A 275 18.77 0.02 1.51
N ALA A 276 17.77 -0.47 2.25
CA ALA A 276 17.71 -0.34 3.71
C ALA A 276 18.85 -1.11 4.41
N ALA A 277 19.16 -2.34 3.96
CA ALA A 277 20.24 -3.14 4.52
C ALA A 277 21.61 -2.50 4.27
N VAL A 278 21.84 -1.97 3.06
CA VAL A 278 23.11 -1.29 2.71
C VAL A 278 23.37 -0.11 3.63
N VAL A 279 22.39 0.78 3.82
CA VAL A 279 22.55 1.94 4.73
C VAL A 279 22.68 1.51 6.19
N LYS A 280 21.96 0.49 6.61
CA LYS A 280 22.01 0.00 8.00
C LYS A 280 23.33 -0.67 8.35
N GLU A 281 23.90 -1.45 7.42
CA GLU A 281 25.06 -2.27 7.68
C GLU A 281 26.41 -1.60 7.35
N ILE A 282 26.35 -0.51 6.56
CA ILE A 282 27.52 0.27 6.16
C ILE A 282 27.27 1.72 6.57
N PRO A 283 27.65 2.10 7.80
CA PRO A 283 27.36 3.44 8.35
C PRO A 283 27.97 4.61 7.56
N GLU A 284 28.98 4.35 6.76
CA GLU A 284 29.63 5.33 5.87
C GLU A 284 28.79 5.64 4.63
N ILE A 285 27.75 4.87 4.36
CA ILE A 285 26.80 5.11 3.27
C ILE A 285 25.60 5.90 3.80
N GLU A 286 25.47 7.12 3.32
CA GLU A 286 24.40 8.05 3.72
C GLU A 286 23.06 7.75 3.03
N GLU A 287 23.10 7.32 1.76
CA GLU A 287 21.95 6.96 0.95
C GLU A 287 22.27 5.80 0.02
N ALA A 288 21.28 4.95 -0.21
CA ALA A 288 21.34 3.87 -1.19
C ALA A 288 20.07 3.84 -2.04
N TYR A 289 20.25 3.55 -3.32
CA TYR A 289 19.21 3.30 -4.31
C TYR A 289 19.48 1.96 -4.97
N CYS A 290 18.50 1.09 -5.05
CA CYS A 290 18.61 -0.20 -5.70
C CYS A 290 17.60 -0.29 -6.87
N TYR A 291 18.10 -0.71 -8.02
CA TYR A 291 17.33 -0.96 -9.23
C TYR A 291 17.50 -2.42 -9.63
N MET A 292 16.40 -3.10 -9.87
CA MET A 292 16.40 -4.51 -10.25
C MET A 292 15.58 -4.71 -11.51
N VAL A 293 16.12 -5.47 -12.47
CA VAL A 293 15.44 -5.79 -13.73
C VAL A 293 15.24 -7.29 -13.81
N SER A 294 14.00 -7.74 -14.11
CA SER A 294 13.66 -9.13 -14.31
C SER A 294 13.69 -9.54 -15.79
N GLN A 295 13.62 -10.83 -16.02
CA GLN A 295 13.33 -11.41 -17.31
C GLN A 295 12.30 -12.53 -17.13
N ILE A 296 11.20 -12.47 -17.91
CA ILE A 296 10.14 -13.48 -17.85
C ILE A 296 10.68 -14.90 -17.99
N GLY A 297 10.17 -15.83 -17.18
CA GLY A 297 10.53 -17.25 -17.19
C GLY A 297 11.89 -17.57 -16.56
N LYS A 298 12.64 -16.60 -16.04
CA LYS A 298 13.87 -16.83 -15.26
C LYS A 298 13.54 -16.89 -13.75
N PRO A 299 14.37 -17.56 -12.95
CA PRO A 299 14.19 -17.55 -11.51
C PRO A 299 14.10 -16.14 -10.93
N VAL A 300 13.14 -15.89 -10.04
CA VAL A 300 12.93 -14.54 -9.47
C VAL A 300 14.15 -14.00 -8.73
N ASN A 301 14.97 -14.88 -8.15
CA ASN A 301 16.19 -14.53 -7.44
C ASN A 301 17.44 -14.44 -8.37
N GLN A 302 17.24 -14.51 -9.69
CA GLN A 302 18.28 -14.31 -10.69
C GLN A 302 17.88 -13.17 -11.63
N PRO A 303 17.92 -11.92 -11.15
CA PRO A 303 17.60 -10.76 -11.98
C PRO A 303 18.55 -10.64 -13.17
N LEU A 304 18.06 -10.03 -14.25
CA LEU A 304 18.89 -9.70 -15.40
C LEU A 304 19.97 -8.66 -15.02
N ALA A 305 19.63 -7.74 -14.13
CA ALA A 305 20.53 -6.74 -13.59
C ALA A 305 20.11 -6.32 -12.17
N VAL A 306 21.09 -6.02 -11.33
CA VAL A 306 20.95 -5.27 -10.09
C VAL A 306 21.96 -4.13 -10.11
N ASP A 307 21.48 -2.90 -9.96
CA ASP A 307 22.32 -1.70 -9.87
C ASP A 307 22.08 -1.04 -8.50
N VAL A 308 23.12 -0.91 -7.70
CA VAL A 308 23.08 -0.25 -6.39
C VAL A 308 23.91 1.02 -6.45
N LYS A 309 23.24 2.17 -6.33
CA LYS A 309 23.89 3.49 -6.25
C LYS A 309 23.90 3.95 -4.82
N VAL A 310 25.02 4.45 -4.36
CA VAL A 310 25.19 4.93 -2.99
C VAL A 310 25.76 6.34 -2.95
N ARG A 311 25.41 7.07 -1.90
CA ARG A 311 26.05 8.33 -1.54
C ARG A 311 26.95 8.08 -0.34
N THR A 312 28.22 8.42 -0.50
CA THR A 312 29.25 8.32 0.54
C THR A 312 30.36 9.33 0.26
N SER A 313 31.05 9.81 1.29
CA SER A 313 32.29 10.61 1.16
C SER A 313 33.51 9.73 0.94
N ASP A 314 33.42 8.42 1.18
CA ASP A 314 34.52 7.48 1.11
C ASP A 314 34.64 6.80 -0.26
N ASN A 315 35.70 6.04 -0.44
CA ASN A 315 35.92 5.29 -1.67
C ASN A 315 34.94 4.12 -1.79
N ILE A 316 34.01 4.22 -2.74
CA ILE A 316 32.96 3.21 -2.97
C ILE A 316 33.49 1.80 -3.20
N GLU A 317 34.67 1.65 -3.82
CA GLU A 317 35.27 0.34 -4.10
C GLU A 317 35.58 -0.46 -2.82
N ALA A 318 35.79 0.23 -1.70
CA ALA A 318 36.00 -0.42 -0.40
C ALA A 318 34.72 -1.12 0.10
N PHE A 319 33.57 -0.64 -0.27
CA PHE A 319 32.26 -1.19 0.17
C PHE A 319 31.65 -2.20 -0.80
N ARG A 320 32.12 -2.24 -2.05
CA ARG A 320 31.61 -3.14 -3.10
C ARG A 320 31.45 -4.59 -2.63
N PRO A 321 32.45 -5.25 -2.02
CA PRO A 321 32.31 -6.65 -1.61
C PRO A 321 31.18 -6.84 -0.58
N LYS A 322 31.02 -5.90 0.35
CA LYS A 322 29.96 -5.99 1.37
C LYS A 322 28.58 -5.73 0.77
N ILE A 323 28.47 -4.78 -0.15
CA ILE A 323 27.21 -4.53 -0.89
C ILE A 323 26.81 -5.78 -1.68
N GLU A 324 27.74 -6.45 -2.36
CA GLU A 324 27.48 -7.68 -3.11
C GLU A 324 27.00 -8.82 -2.20
N VAL A 325 27.53 -8.95 -0.99
CA VAL A 325 27.05 -9.92 0.01
C VAL A 325 25.60 -9.61 0.39
N ILE A 326 25.29 -8.36 0.76
CA ILE A 326 23.93 -7.92 1.13
C ILE A 326 22.93 -8.20 0.00
N VAL A 327 23.28 -7.85 -1.25
CA VAL A 327 22.45 -8.10 -2.42
C VAL A 327 22.16 -9.60 -2.56
N ASN A 328 23.19 -10.45 -2.48
CA ASN A 328 23.03 -11.90 -2.63
C ASN A 328 22.18 -12.52 -1.50
N GLU A 329 22.30 -12.04 -0.28
CA GLU A 329 21.48 -12.47 0.85
C GLU A 329 20.01 -12.11 0.63
N CYS A 330 19.71 -10.86 0.25
CA CYS A 330 18.34 -10.45 -0.07
C CYS A 330 17.75 -11.25 -1.22
N LEU A 331 18.51 -11.48 -2.30
CA LEU A 331 18.07 -12.31 -3.44
C LEU A 331 17.78 -13.75 -3.02
N SER A 332 18.61 -14.34 -2.13
CA SER A 332 18.39 -15.71 -1.64
C SER A 332 17.10 -15.86 -0.83
N GLU A 333 16.72 -14.79 -0.11
CA GLU A 333 15.51 -14.73 0.72
C GLU A 333 14.22 -14.45 -0.04
N MET A 334 14.27 -14.00 -1.30
CA MET A 334 13.07 -13.66 -2.11
C MET A 334 12.04 -14.80 -2.17
N LYS A 335 12.48 -16.06 -2.16
CA LYS A 335 11.59 -17.24 -2.13
C LYS A 335 10.69 -17.29 -0.88
N ASN A 336 11.04 -16.58 0.18
CA ASN A 336 10.31 -16.52 1.45
C ASN A 336 9.46 -15.25 1.59
N THR A 337 9.57 -14.27 0.69
CA THR A 337 8.85 -12.99 0.75
C THR A 337 7.34 -13.17 0.86
N TRP A 338 6.77 -14.12 0.11
CA TRP A 338 5.34 -14.40 0.18
C TRP A 338 4.85 -14.83 1.57
N LYS A 339 5.69 -15.57 2.33
CA LYS A 339 5.37 -15.96 3.71
C LYS A 339 5.31 -14.74 4.61
N LYS A 340 6.32 -13.85 4.49
CA LYS A 340 6.38 -12.60 5.26
C LYS A 340 5.17 -11.69 4.97
N LEU A 341 4.69 -11.66 3.74
CA LEU A 341 3.47 -10.91 3.34
C LEU A 341 2.21 -11.51 3.98
N VAL A 342 2.03 -12.84 3.88
CA VAL A 342 0.87 -13.53 4.48
C VAL A 342 0.86 -13.43 6.01
N GLU A 343 2.03 -13.44 6.63
CA GLU A 343 2.20 -13.27 8.08
C GLU A 343 2.11 -11.80 8.55
N GLY A 344 1.89 -10.85 7.64
CA GLY A 344 1.83 -9.42 7.96
C GLY A 344 3.16 -8.81 8.40
N LYS A 345 4.29 -9.49 8.17
CA LYS A 345 5.64 -8.99 8.50
C LYS A 345 6.15 -7.95 7.51
N ILE A 346 5.63 -7.97 6.29
CA ILE A 346 5.85 -6.95 5.26
C ILE A 346 4.49 -6.34 4.95
N ILE A 347 4.38 -5.04 5.13
CA ILE A 347 3.21 -4.26 4.74
C ILE A 347 3.55 -3.62 3.39
N VAL A 348 2.64 -3.73 2.44
CA VAL A 348 2.73 -3.09 1.13
C VAL A 348 1.47 -2.26 0.90
N TYR A 349 1.62 -1.15 0.19
CA TYR A 349 0.57 -0.18 -0.09
C TYR A 349 0.06 -0.29 -1.52
#